data_cb78df3ceb5e54baa3e74cc9ff9d96ec
#
_entry.id   cb78df3ceb5e54baa3e74cc9ff9d96ec
#
_cell.length_a   1.000
_cell.length_b   1.000
_cell.length_c   1.000
_cell.angle_alpha   90.00
_cell.angle_beta   90.00
_cell.angle_gamma   90.00
#
_symmetry.space_group_name_H-M   'P 1'
#
loop_
_entity.id
_entity.type
_entity.pdbx_description
1 polymer ?
#
loop_
_entity_poly.entity_id
_entity_poly.type
_entity_poly.pdbx_seq_one_letter_code
_entity_poly.pdbx_strand_id
1 'polypeptide(L)'
;MKTNQLKAGAMLSYVLILLSNITGVLYTPFMLRMMGQSEYGLYSLAASIVGYLTILDFGFGNAIIRYTAKYRALNKKDEESNLNGMFMIVYSFIAILVVIAGVVLYSNVGTMFSKTMTISELEKAKFMMLLLIFNLAISFPFGIFGFIITAYENFVFSRTISIIRVIIFPCIMIPILLLGYGAIGMIVVSTTLNIAMLLINMLYCFVKLKIKMKLTKFDFKLLKEISTYSFYTFLIMIVDKINWSADQFILGAVSGPIMVAIYAVAAQLNNYYLSFSTAIAGVFLPRITAMITNNATEAELSDLFIKIGRVQYIVMAFIISGFLLIGQEFINIWAGKDYNTAFYIAAILMIPLTIPLIQNLGISILQAQNKQKFRTFVLTSISILNIFISIPLGRLYGGIGCASGTAIALILGPVILMNIYYHKKIHIDIPKFWKEVSIMTIPVAIAFIVGMGVNYLWESSGYFDLLIKAVLFSTVYIPLMWFLGMNKYEKDLFRTPVLKILAGLK
;
A
#
# COMPACT_ATOMS: atom_id res chain seq x y z
N MET A 1 11.21 0.71 30.29
CA MET A 1 11.81 0.54 28.93
C MET A 1 10.80 0.18 27.83
N LYS A 2 9.76 -0.68 28.07
CA LYS A 2 8.78 -1.10 27.03
C LYS A 2 7.94 0.05 26.45
N THR A 3 7.49 1.00 27.25
CA THR A 3 6.67 2.14 26.81
C THR A 3 7.40 3.08 25.85
N ASN A 4 8.73 3.15 25.94
CA ASN A 4 9.53 4.00 25.06
C ASN A 4 9.69 3.39 23.66
N GLN A 5 9.80 2.05 23.54
CA GLN A 5 9.94 1.34 22.26
C GLN A 5 8.68 1.46 21.38
N LEU A 6 7.48 1.36 21.98
CA LEU A 6 6.22 1.49 21.25
C LEU A 6 6.01 2.94 20.74
N LYS A 7 6.21 3.93 21.61
CA LYS A 7 6.06 5.35 21.23
C LYS A 7 7.09 5.76 20.18
N ALA A 8 8.37 5.44 20.41
CA ALA A 8 9.44 5.74 19.46
C ALA A 8 9.27 4.97 18.14
N GLY A 9 8.87 3.70 18.21
CA GLY A 9 8.58 2.90 17.01
C GLY A 9 7.41 3.44 16.19
N ALA A 10 6.34 3.91 16.84
CA ALA A 10 5.23 4.58 16.16
C ALA A 10 5.68 5.88 15.48
N MET A 11 6.43 6.74 16.18
CA MET A 11 6.98 7.98 15.61
C MET A 11 7.88 7.69 14.40
N LEU A 12 8.80 6.73 14.51
CA LEU A 12 9.66 6.32 13.41
C LEU A 12 8.87 5.72 12.23
N SER A 13 7.71 5.08 12.48
CA SER A 13 6.85 4.61 11.41
C SER A 13 6.26 5.76 10.59
N TYR A 14 5.84 6.86 11.23
CA TYR A 14 5.37 8.05 10.50
C TYR A 14 6.52 8.73 9.74
N VAL A 15 7.70 8.83 10.35
CA VAL A 15 8.90 9.33 9.67
C VAL A 15 9.24 8.47 8.45
N LEU A 16 9.16 7.14 8.56
CA LEU A 16 9.39 6.20 7.46
C LEU A 16 8.38 6.41 6.33
N ILE A 17 7.08 6.54 6.62
CA ILE A 17 6.04 6.79 5.61
C ILE A 17 6.31 8.12 4.89
N LEU A 18 6.59 9.18 5.64
CA LEU A 18 6.87 10.50 5.09
C LEU A 18 8.11 10.46 4.17
N LEU A 19 9.23 9.90 4.67
CA LEU A 19 10.47 9.78 3.90
C LEU A 19 10.28 8.91 2.66
N SER A 20 9.56 7.79 2.75
CA SER A 20 9.29 6.92 1.60
C SER A 20 8.50 7.64 0.51
N ASN A 21 7.47 8.42 0.89
CA ASN A 21 6.67 9.18 -0.05
C ASN A 21 7.49 10.33 -0.69
N ILE A 22 8.23 11.09 0.11
CA ILE A 22 9.10 12.17 -0.39
C ILE A 22 10.16 11.59 -1.33
N THR A 23 10.87 10.55 -0.91
CA THR A 23 11.87 9.88 -1.74
C THR A 23 11.24 9.36 -3.04
N GLY A 24 10.06 8.74 -2.96
CA GLY A 24 9.34 8.26 -4.13
C GLY A 24 9.00 9.40 -5.10
N VAL A 25 8.46 10.50 -4.61
CA VAL A 25 8.10 11.66 -5.45
C VAL A 25 9.34 12.31 -6.10
N LEU A 26 10.46 12.40 -5.37
CA LEU A 26 11.69 13.02 -5.89
C LEU A 26 12.50 12.10 -6.81
N TYR A 27 12.57 10.81 -6.47
CA TYR A 27 13.40 9.85 -7.20
C TYR A 27 12.74 9.33 -8.48
N THR A 28 11.41 9.12 -8.48
CA THR A 28 10.70 8.53 -9.61
C THR A 28 10.90 9.29 -10.93
N PRO A 29 10.78 10.63 -11.00
CA PRO A 29 11.00 11.35 -12.27
C PRO A 29 12.38 11.14 -12.85
N PHE A 30 13.41 11.13 -12.00
CA PHE A 30 14.77 10.83 -12.42
C PHE A 30 14.86 9.41 -13.00
N MET A 31 14.33 8.43 -12.28
CA MET A 31 14.32 7.03 -12.69
C MET A 31 13.59 6.85 -14.04
N LEU A 32 12.40 7.44 -14.21
CA LEU A 32 11.63 7.34 -15.45
C LEU A 32 12.34 7.93 -16.65
N ARG A 33 13.03 9.08 -16.48
CA ARG A 33 13.80 9.73 -17.55
C ARG A 33 15.04 8.92 -17.94
N MET A 34 15.71 8.30 -16.97
CA MET A 34 16.92 7.50 -17.23
C MET A 34 16.61 6.14 -17.84
N MET A 35 15.52 5.50 -17.46
CA MET A 35 15.15 4.17 -17.95
C MET A 35 14.32 4.22 -19.25
N GLY A 36 13.48 5.26 -19.41
CA GLY A 36 12.45 5.30 -20.44
C GLY A 36 11.27 4.37 -20.16
N GLN A 37 10.21 4.51 -20.95
CA GLN A 37 8.93 3.81 -20.71
C GLN A 37 9.04 2.29 -20.87
N SER A 38 9.68 1.80 -21.95
CA SER A 38 9.74 0.35 -22.18
C SER A 38 10.47 -0.36 -21.05
N GLU A 39 11.63 0.13 -20.64
CA GLU A 39 12.44 -0.53 -19.62
C GLU A 39 11.80 -0.46 -18.22
N TYR A 40 11.19 0.68 -17.86
CA TYR A 40 10.41 0.79 -16.62
C TYR A 40 9.17 -0.11 -16.64
N GLY A 41 8.52 -0.25 -17.80
CA GLY A 41 7.40 -1.15 -17.99
C GLY A 41 7.79 -2.62 -17.81
N LEU A 42 8.91 -3.03 -18.39
CA LEU A 42 9.46 -4.39 -18.20
C LEU A 42 9.77 -4.69 -16.74
N TYR A 43 10.39 -3.74 -16.04
CA TYR A 43 10.64 -3.83 -14.60
C TYR A 43 9.35 -4.01 -13.82
N SER A 44 8.35 -3.17 -14.07
CA SER A 44 7.07 -3.18 -13.37
C SER A 44 6.31 -4.47 -13.63
N LEU A 45 6.34 -4.97 -14.86
CA LEU A 45 5.71 -6.24 -15.24
C LEU A 45 6.40 -7.43 -14.57
N ALA A 46 7.73 -7.52 -14.64
CA ALA A 46 8.49 -8.58 -13.99
C ALA A 46 8.25 -8.59 -12.48
N ALA A 47 8.26 -7.42 -11.84
CA ALA A 47 7.94 -7.27 -10.41
C ALA A 47 6.50 -7.68 -10.09
N SER A 48 5.54 -7.36 -10.96
CA SER A 48 4.14 -7.77 -10.82
C SER A 48 3.98 -9.29 -10.88
N ILE A 49 4.58 -9.94 -11.89
CA ILE A 49 4.51 -11.40 -12.09
C ILE A 49 5.12 -12.13 -10.89
N VAL A 50 6.37 -11.78 -10.52
CA VAL A 50 7.03 -12.41 -9.38
C VAL A 50 6.34 -12.06 -8.07
N GLY A 51 5.74 -10.87 -8.00
CA GLY A 51 4.93 -10.43 -6.87
C GLY A 51 3.78 -11.38 -6.50
N TYR A 52 3.20 -12.12 -7.46
CA TYR A 52 2.19 -13.15 -7.15
C TYR A 52 2.76 -14.29 -6.29
N LEU A 53 4.03 -14.61 -6.42
CA LEU A 53 4.66 -15.66 -5.63
C LEU A 53 4.74 -15.31 -4.12
N THR A 54 4.59 -14.03 -3.76
CA THR A 54 4.51 -13.63 -2.34
C THR A 54 3.29 -14.18 -1.62
N ILE A 55 2.25 -14.61 -2.37
CA ILE A 55 1.07 -15.28 -1.81
C ILE A 55 1.45 -16.60 -1.11
N LEU A 56 2.54 -17.23 -1.54
CA LEU A 56 3.06 -18.47 -0.91
C LEU A 56 3.58 -18.26 0.53
N ASP A 57 3.57 -17.03 1.07
CA ASP A 57 3.75 -16.80 2.52
C ASP A 57 2.62 -17.39 3.37
N PHE A 58 1.46 -17.65 2.77
CA PHE A 58 0.26 -18.17 3.45
C PHE A 58 -0.16 -17.39 4.69
N GLY A 59 0.37 -16.18 4.92
CA GLY A 59 0.09 -15.36 6.09
C GLY A 59 0.79 -15.83 7.37
N PHE A 60 1.76 -16.71 7.25
CA PHE A 60 2.50 -17.28 8.41
C PHE A 60 3.32 -16.23 9.16
N GLY A 61 3.73 -15.12 8.52
CA GLY A 61 4.46 -14.05 9.18
C GLY A 61 3.74 -13.52 10.44
N ASN A 62 2.43 -13.29 10.34
CA ASN A 62 1.61 -12.84 11.48
C ASN A 62 1.50 -13.92 12.58
N ALA A 63 1.48 -15.19 12.19
CA ALA A 63 1.44 -16.30 13.13
C ALA A 63 2.76 -16.41 13.90
N ILE A 64 3.92 -16.27 13.24
CA ILE A 64 5.23 -16.24 13.91
C ILE A 64 5.26 -15.16 14.98
N ILE A 65 4.84 -13.93 14.64
CA ILE A 65 4.80 -12.83 15.61
C ILE A 65 3.95 -13.21 16.82
N ARG A 66 2.74 -13.72 16.60
CA ARG A 66 1.78 -14.07 17.65
C ARG A 66 2.30 -15.20 18.56
N TYR A 67 2.76 -16.31 17.98
CA TYR A 67 3.16 -17.47 18.78
C TYR A 67 4.50 -17.28 19.46
N THR A 68 5.46 -16.57 18.83
CA THR A 68 6.72 -16.17 19.48
C THR A 68 6.44 -15.26 20.68
N ALA A 69 5.57 -14.25 20.54
CA ALA A 69 5.17 -13.39 21.65
C ALA A 69 4.47 -14.17 22.78
N LYS A 70 3.59 -15.15 22.43
CA LYS A 70 2.93 -16.05 23.39
C LYS A 70 3.93 -16.86 24.19
N TYR A 71 4.86 -17.56 23.55
CA TYR A 71 5.84 -18.39 24.25
C TYR A 71 6.81 -17.57 25.10
N ARG A 72 7.20 -16.39 24.64
CA ARG A 72 7.96 -15.41 25.45
C ARG A 72 7.20 -14.98 26.71
N ALA A 73 5.95 -14.63 26.59
CA ALA A 73 5.12 -14.20 27.72
C ALA A 73 4.97 -15.32 28.76
N LEU A 74 4.96 -16.59 28.32
CA LEU A 74 4.90 -17.78 29.17
C LEU A 74 6.28 -18.26 29.66
N ASN A 75 7.38 -17.56 29.30
CA ASN A 75 8.78 -17.98 29.57
C ASN A 75 9.16 -19.37 29.03
N LYS A 76 8.50 -19.84 27.98
CA LYS A 76 8.68 -21.15 27.36
C LYS A 76 9.74 -21.11 26.25
N LYS A 77 11.02 -21.00 26.65
CA LYS A 77 12.15 -20.82 25.73
C LYS A 77 12.42 -21.99 24.79
N ASP A 78 12.17 -23.21 25.24
CA ASP A 78 12.40 -24.40 24.41
C ASP A 78 11.31 -24.51 23.33
N GLU A 79 10.04 -24.23 23.66
CA GLU A 79 8.95 -24.18 22.70
C GLU A 79 9.14 -23.03 21.69
N GLU A 80 9.63 -21.86 22.14
CA GLU A 80 9.98 -20.75 21.25
C GLU A 80 11.11 -21.17 20.29
N SER A 81 12.15 -21.80 20.79
CA SER A 81 13.29 -22.27 19.98
C SER A 81 12.85 -23.32 18.96
N ASN A 82 11.95 -24.24 19.36
CA ASN A 82 11.38 -25.24 18.47
C ASN A 82 10.46 -24.64 17.41
N LEU A 83 9.64 -23.65 17.78
CA LEU A 83 8.81 -22.87 16.85
C LEU A 83 9.66 -22.20 15.77
N ASN A 84 10.74 -21.53 16.17
CA ASN A 84 11.65 -20.86 15.25
C ASN A 84 12.31 -21.85 14.28
N GLY A 85 12.77 -23.01 14.78
CA GLY A 85 13.33 -24.08 13.95
C GLY A 85 12.31 -24.69 12.98
N MET A 86 11.09 -24.93 13.45
CA MET A 86 9.99 -25.43 12.63
C MET A 86 9.64 -24.46 11.48
N PHE A 87 9.50 -23.18 11.78
CA PHE A 87 9.21 -22.18 10.74
C PHE A 87 10.36 -21.97 9.77
N MET A 88 11.62 -22.11 10.20
CA MET A 88 12.76 -22.09 9.28
C MET A 88 12.62 -23.19 8.22
N ILE A 89 12.22 -24.41 8.62
CA ILE A 89 12.00 -25.51 7.67
C ILE A 89 10.80 -25.22 6.76
N VAL A 90 9.68 -24.76 7.32
CA VAL A 90 8.48 -24.43 6.54
C VAL A 90 8.79 -23.37 5.50
N TYR A 91 9.48 -22.28 5.88
CA TYR A 91 9.84 -21.22 4.93
C TYR A 91 10.93 -21.64 3.93
N SER A 92 11.83 -22.54 4.30
CA SER A 92 12.78 -23.16 3.35
C SER A 92 12.04 -24.00 2.31
N PHE A 93 11.02 -24.75 2.72
CA PHE A 93 10.16 -25.49 1.81
C PHE A 93 9.36 -24.54 0.89
N ILE A 94 8.80 -23.46 1.45
CA ILE A 94 8.12 -22.41 0.65
C ILE A 94 9.11 -21.79 -0.34
N ALA A 95 10.35 -21.54 0.03
CA ALA A 95 11.37 -21.01 -0.89
C ALA A 95 11.59 -21.94 -2.08
N ILE A 96 11.63 -23.26 -1.85
CA ILE A 96 11.70 -24.25 -2.94
C ILE A 96 10.47 -24.18 -3.85
N LEU A 97 9.27 -24.08 -3.26
CA LEU A 97 8.04 -23.92 -4.02
C LEU A 97 8.04 -22.63 -4.87
N VAL A 98 8.57 -21.53 -4.31
CA VAL A 98 8.73 -20.25 -5.03
C VAL A 98 9.67 -20.42 -6.22
N VAL A 99 10.79 -21.13 -6.05
CA VAL A 99 11.71 -21.39 -7.17
C VAL A 99 11.01 -22.23 -8.25
N ILE A 100 10.32 -23.32 -7.86
CA ILE A 100 9.59 -24.17 -8.82
C ILE A 100 8.52 -23.37 -9.56
N ALA A 101 7.64 -22.65 -8.84
CA ALA A 101 6.61 -21.84 -9.45
C ALA A 101 7.21 -20.69 -10.29
N GLY A 102 8.30 -20.09 -9.82
CA GLY A 102 9.04 -19.08 -10.56
C GLY A 102 9.64 -19.58 -11.86
N VAL A 103 10.20 -20.80 -11.88
CA VAL A 103 10.72 -21.44 -13.10
C VAL A 103 9.59 -21.75 -14.07
N VAL A 104 8.43 -22.19 -13.60
CA VAL A 104 7.23 -22.37 -14.43
C VAL A 104 6.80 -21.07 -15.07
N LEU A 105 6.73 -19.98 -14.30
CA LEU A 105 6.40 -18.65 -14.83
C LEU A 105 7.43 -18.19 -15.86
N TYR A 106 8.72 -18.31 -15.53
CA TYR A 106 9.84 -17.99 -16.42
C TYR A 106 9.75 -18.71 -17.77
N SER A 107 9.45 -20.01 -17.75
CA SER A 107 9.34 -20.82 -18.97
C SER A 107 8.16 -20.38 -19.85
N ASN A 108 7.08 -19.85 -19.24
CA ASN A 108 5.87 -19.44 -19.95
C ASN A 108 5.85 -17.95 -20.35
N VAL A 109 6.81 -17.14 -19.92
CA VAL A 109 6.85 -15.71 -20.27
C VAL A 109 6.84 -15.49 -21.80
N GLY A 110 7.60 -16.29 -22.55
CA GLY A 110 7.63 -16.19 -24.00
C GLY A 110 6.26 -16.40 -24.64
N THR A 111 5.51 -17.42 -24.21
CA THR A 111 4.17 -17.70 -24.75
C THR A 111 3.13 -16.65 -24.34
N MET A 112 3.25 -16.10 -23.15
CA MET A 112 2.32 -15.11 -22.60
C MET A 112 2.46 -13.73 -23.25
N PHE A 113 3.70 -13.31 -23.56
CA PHE A 113 4.00 -11.93 -23.95
C PHE A 113 4.65 -11.79 -25.34
N SER A 114 4.83 -12.88 -26.11
CA SER A 114 5.43 -12.86 -27.43
C SER A 114 4.71 -11.98 -28.45
N LYS A 115 3.41 -11.71 -28.25
CA LYS A 115 2.61 -10.86 -29.13
C LYS A 115 2.81 -9.36 -28.88
N THR A 116 3.32 -8.99 -27.73
CA THR A 116 3.40 -7.59 -27.25
C THR A 116 4.81 -7.12 -26.94
N MET A 117 5.80 -8.02 -26.99
CA MET A 117 7.19 -7.75 -26.71
C MET A 117 8.12 -8.23 -27.81
N THR A 118 9.18 -7.50 -28.03
CA THR A 118 10.30 -7.91 -28.86
C THR A 118 11.11 -9.03 -28.19
N ILE A 119 11.91 -9.76 -28.98
CA ILE A 119 12.80 -10.83 -28.46
C ILE A 119 13.73 -10.28 -27.38
N SER A 120 14.33 -9.12 -27.61
CA SER A 120 15.24 -8.46 -26.65
C SER A 120 14.53 -8.08 -25.34
N GLU A 121 13.29 -7.58 -25.40
CA GLU A 121 12.49 -7.26 -24.22
C GLU A 121 12.11 -8.52 -23.43
N LEU A 122 11.78 -9.62 -24.11
CA LEU A 122 11.50 -10.91 -23.48
C LEU A 122 12.74 -11.48 -22.76
N GLU A 123 13.91 -11.39 -23.36
CA GLU A 123 15.16 -11.84 -22.73
C GLU A 123 15.49 -11.01 -21.48
N LYS A 124 15.37 -9.68 -21.57
CA LYS A 124 15.53 -8.78 -20.41
C LYS A 124 14.51 -9.10 -19.32
N ALA A 125 13.23 -9.27 -19.66
CA ALA A 125 12.17 -9.62 -18.70
C ALA A 125 12.47 -10.96 -17.99
N LYS A 126 12.88 -11.97 -18.74
CA LYS A 126 13.28 -13.27 -18.19
C LYS A 126 14.45 -13.16 -17.21
N PHE A 127 15.48 -12.40 -17.56
CA PHE A 127 16.63 -12.19 -16.69
C PHE A 127 16.23 -11.46 -15.39
N MET A 128 15.41 -10.40 -15.52
CA MET A 128 14.87 -9.67 -14.37
C MET A 128 14.02 -10.59 -13.46
N MET A 129 13.19 -11.46 -14.05
CA MET A 129 12.40 -12.43 -13.29
C MET A 129 13.29 -13.41 -12.52
N LEU A 130 14.37 -13.93 -13.10
CA LEU A 130 15.30 -14.82 -12.38
C LEU A 130 15.89 -14.13 -11.14
N LEU A 131 16.34 -12.88 -11.27
CA LEU A 131 16.86 -12.12 -10.14
C LEU A 131 15.80 -11.87 -9.06
N LEU A 132 14.55 -11.56 -9.46
CA LEU A 132 13.45 -11.35 -8.53
C LEU A 132 13.01 -12.65 -7.85
N ILE A 133 12.98 -13.79 -8.57
CA ILE A 133 12.69 -15.10 -7.99
C ILE A 133 13.76 -15.49 -6.97
N PHE A 134 15.04 -15.27 -7.29
CA PHE A 134 16.16 -15.48 -6.37
C PHE A 134 16.02 -14.61 -5.12
N ASN A 135 15.75 -13.32 -5.30
CA ASN A 135 15.52 -12.40 -4.19
C ASN A 135 14.38 -12.89 -3.28
N LEU A 136 13.27 -13.30 -3.88
CA LEU A 136 12.10 -13.77 -3.13
C LEU A 136 12.38 -15.11 -2.41
N ALA A 137 13.03 -16.04 -3.08
CA ALA A 137 13.41 -17.34 -2.49
C ALA A 137 14.27 -17.19 -1.24
N ILE A 138 15.23 -16.25 -1.25
CA ILE A 138 16.04 -15.92 -0.07
C ILE A 138 15.21 -15.20 0.99
N SER A 139 14.28 -14.35 0.56
CA SER A 139 13.48 -13.53 1.48
C SER A 139 12.58 -14.37 2.39
N PHE A 140 12.11 -15.54 1.96
CA PHE A 140 11.25 -16.40 2.78
C PHE A 140 11.97 -16.92 4.04
N PRO A 141 13.03 -17.71 3.96
CA PRO A 141 13.67 -18.24 5.16
C PRO A 141 14.30 -17.15 6.03
N PHE A 142 14.92 -16.13 5.44
CA PHE A 142 15.56 -15.06 6.20
C PHE A 142 14.57 -14.01 6.71
N GLY A 143 13.38 -13.90 6.14
CA GLY A 143 12.31 -13.00 6.58
C GLY A 143 11.80 -13.31 8.00
N ILE A 144 11.92 -14.55 8.45
CA ILE A 144 11.56 -15.00 9.80
C ILE A 144 12.18 -14.10 10.87
N PHE A 145 13.43 -13.68 10.70
CA PHE A 145 14.13 -12.85 11.67
C PHE A 145 13.45 -11.47 11.85
N GLY A 146 12.88 -10.91 10.80
CA GLY A 146 12.08 -9.68 10.88
C GLY A 146 10.80 -9.85 11.70
N PHE A 147 10.12 -10.99 11.57
CA PHE A 147 8.95 -11.33 12.36
C PHE A 147 9.30 -11.54 13.84
N ILE A 148 10.42 -12.22 14.12
CA ILE A 148 10.93 -12.40 15.48
C ILE A 148 11.27 -11.06 16.12
N ILE A 149 11.98 -10.14 15.42
CA ILE A 149 12.29 -8.80 15.92
C ILE A 149 11.01 -8.05 16.31
N THR A 150 9.96 -8.17 15.48
CA THR A 150 8.64 -7.58 15.74
C THR A 150 7.98 -8.21 16.97
N ALA A 151 8.03 -9.55 17.13
CA ALA A 151 7.52 -10.26 18.29
C ALA A 151 8.25 -9.89 19.60
N TYR A 152 9.53 -9.49 19.48
CA TYR A 152 10.34 -8.96 20.58
C TYR A 152 10.07 -7.47 20.85
N GLU A 153 9.16 -6.84 20.13
CA GLU A 153 8.78 -5.42 20.27
C GLU A 153 9.96 -4.45 20.03
N ASN A 154 10.99 -4.85 19.25
CA ASN A 154 12.13 -4.02 18.92
C ASN A 154 11.84 -3.12 17.70
N PHE A 155 10.80 -2.30 17.83
CA PHE A 155 10.30 -1.46 16.73
C PHE A 155 11.31 -0.38 16.30
N VAL A 156 12.05 0.20 17.25
CA VAL A 156 13.06 1.24 16.94
C VAL A 156 14.11 0.68 15.98
N PHE A 157 14.68 -0.49 16.27
CA PHE A 157 15.67 -1.12 15.39
C PHE A 157 15.09 -1.38 13.99
N SER A 158 13.94 -2.06 13.92
CA SER A 158 13.30 -2.38 12.65
C SER A 158 13.01 -1.15 11.79
N ARG A 159 12.48 -0.07 12.40
CA ARG A 159 12.14 1.17 11.67
C ARG A 159 13.38 1.96 11.25
N THR A 160 14.40 2.04 12.12
CA THR A 160 15.66 2.71 11.79
C THR A 160 16.33 2.06 10.57
N ILE A 161 16.41 0.73 10.53
CA ILE A 161 16.98 0.03 9.37
C ILE A 161 16.16 0.29 8.10
N SER A 162 14.83 0.28 8.20
CA SER A 162 13.97 0.61 7.04
C SER A 162 14.18 2.04 6.55
N ILE A 163 14.35 3.02 7.45
CA ILE A 163 14.67 4.41 7.11
C ILE A 163 16.03 4.50 6.40
N ILE A 164 17.05 3.83 6.94
CA ILE A 164 18.38 3.76 6.31
C ILE A 164 18.27 3.23 4.87
N ARG A 165 17.48 2.16 4.66
CA ARG A 165 17.26 1.61 3.33
C ARG A 165 16.62 2.63 2.37
N VAL A 166 15.59 3.35 2.82
CA VAL A 166 14.88 4.35 1.99
C VAL A 166 15.82 5.47 1.54
N ILE A 167 16.80 5.84 2.37
CA ILE A 167 17.79 6.88 2.04
C ILE A 167 18.90 6.31 1.14
N ILE A 168 19.45 5.15 1.48
CA ILE A 168 20.59 4.55 0.77
C ILE A 168 20.20 4.12 -0.64
N PHE A 169 18.96 3.61 -0.83
CA PHE A 169 18.54 3.08 -2.13
C PHE A 169 18.70 4.10 -3.27
N PRO A 170 18.14 5.32 -3.24
CA PRO A 170 18.34 6.29 -4.31
C PRO A 170 19.79 6.76 -4.41
N CYS A 171 20.54 6.86 -3.30
CA CYS A 171 21.95 7.25 -3.34
C CYS A 171 22.83 6.28 -4.14
N ILE A 172 22.53 4.96 -4.09
CA ILE A 172 23.22 3.95 -4.89
C ILE A 172 22.64 3.91 -6.30
N MET A 173 21.32 4.06 -6.43
CA MET A 173 20.65 3.93 -7.72
C MET A 173 20.96 5.06 -8.70
N ILE A 174 21.12 6.30 -8.22
CA ILE A 174 21.43 7.43 -9.11
C ILE A 174 22.71 7.17 -9.92
N PRO A 175 23.88 6.85 -9.32
CA PRO A 175 25.08 6.49 -10.09
C PRO A 175 24.87 5.31 -11.04
N ILE A 176 24.16 4.27 -10.62
CA ILE A 176 23.93 3.06 -11.42
C ILE A 176 23.10 3.36 -12.67
N LEU A 177 22.05 4.20 -12.53
CA LEU A 177 21.26 4.65 -13.67
C LEU A 177 22.05 5.56 -14.60
N LEU A 178 22.90 6.45 -14.07
CA LEU A 178 23.80 7.29 -14.88
C LEU A 178 24.83 6.46 -15.67
N LEU A 179 25.25 5.31 -15.15
CA LEU A 179 26.12 4.34 -15.85
C LEU A 179 25.36 3.50 -16.89
N GLY A 180 24.03 3.66 -17.04
CA GLY A 180 23.25 2.99 -18.07
C GLY A 180 22.77 1.57 -17.74
N TYR A 181 22.90 1.12 -16.47
CA TYR A 181 22.47 -0.24 -16.08
C TYR A 181 20.94 -0.44 -16.01
N GLY A 182 20.14 0.62 -16.12
CA GLY A 182 18.69 0.59 -16.26
C GLY A 182 17.94 -0.28 -15.23
N ALA A 183 16.94 -1.01 -15.69
CA ALA A 183 16.06 -1.85 -14.85
C ALA A 183 16.81 -3.02 -14.20
N ILE A 184 17.78 -3.62 -14.89
CA ILE A 184 18.58 -4.72 -14.35
C ILE A 184 19.40 -4.22 -13.15
N GLY A 185 20.07 -3.06 -13.29
CA GLY A 185 20.80 -2.41 -12.19
C GLY A 185 19.89 -2.15 -10.98
N MET A 186 18.66 -1.70 -11.23
CA MET A 186 17.68 -1.46 -10.19
C MET A 186 17.31 -2.73 -9.41
N ILE A 187 17.11 -3.85 -10.10
CA ILE A 187 16.81 -5.14 -9.47
C ILE A 187 18.03 -5.66 -8.69
N VAL A 188 19.23 -5.57 -9.25
CA VAL A 188 20.46 -6.00 -8.56
C VAL A 188 20.67 -5.22 -7.27
N VAL A 189 20.57 -3.87 -7.32
CA VAL A 189 20.72 -3.04 -6.11
C VAL A 189 19.64 -3.34 -5.09
N SER A 190 18.36 -3.44 -5.52
CA SER A 190 17.26 -3.73 -4.61
C SER A 190 17.41 -5.11 -3.96
N THR A 191 17.88 -6.11 -4.71
CA THR A 191 18.16 -7.47 -4.22
C THR A 191 19.34 -7.47 -3.23
N THR A 192 20.44 -6.80 -3.56
CA THR A 192 21.61 -6.69 -2.69
C THR A 192 21.26 -6.01 -1.37
N LEU A 193 20.57 -4.88 -1.43
CA LEU A 193 20.09 -4.19 -0.22
C LEU A 193 19.12 -5.05 0.59
N ASN A 194 18.23 -5.78 -0.08
CA ASN A 194 17.32 -6.68 0.62
C ASN A 194 18.07 -7.79 1.36
N ILE A 195 19.01 -8.46 0.69
CA ILE A 195 19.86 -9.51 1.31
C ILE A 195 20.66 -8.93 2.49
N ALA A 196 21.26 -7.75 2.33
CA ALA A 196 21.98 -7.09 3.42
C ALA A 196 21.07 -6.85 4.63
N MET A 197 19.84 -6.39 4.41
CA MET A 197 18.85 -6.17 5.47
C MET A 197 18.44 -7.46 6.17
N LEU A 198 18.22 -8.53 5.39
CA LEU A 198 17.90 -9.84 5.92
C LEU A 198 19.03 -10.39 6.80
N LEU A 199 20.29 -10.24 6.37
CA LEU A 199 21.48 -10.62 7.13
C LEU A 199 21.64 -9.78 8.41
N ILE A 200 21.40 -8.46 8.34
CA ILE A 200 21.42 -7.59 9.53
C ILE A 200 20.35 -8.03 10.53
N ASN A 201 19.13 -8.35 10.08
CA ASN A 201 18.07 -8.85 10.95
C ASN A 201 18.46 -10.20 11.59
N MET A 202 19.06 -11.11 10.82
CA MET A 202 19.55 -12.39 11.31
C MET A 202 20.63 -12.17 12.39
N LEU A 203 21.65 -11.37 12.11
CA LEU A 203 22.72 -11.08 13.05
C LEU A 203 22.17 -10.44 14.34
N TYR A 204 21.25 -9.50 14.23
CA TYR A 204 20.59 -8.89 15.39
C TYR A 204 19.86 -9.93 16.25
N CYS A 205 19.15 -10.84 15.64
CA CYS A 205 18.45 -11.92 16.34
C CYS A 205 19.42 -12.83 17.12
N PHE A 206 20.52 -13.24 16.52
CA PHE A 206 21.47 -14.15 17.20
C PHE A 206 22.34 -13.40 18.22
N VAL A 207 22.85 -12.22 17.89
CA VAL A 207 23.80 -11.49 18.75
C VAL A 207 23.08 -10.74 19.88
N LYS A 208 22.03 -9.99 19.53
CA LYS A 208 21.36 -9.10 20.51
C LYS A 208 20.20 -9.77 21.23
N LEU A 209 19.34 -10.49 20.51
CA LEU A 209 18.20 -11.18 21.10
C LEU A 209 18.57 -12.55 21.65
N LYS A 210 19.74 -13.09 21.25
CA LYS A 210 20.26 -14.40 21.68
C LYS A 210 19.25 -15.54 21.47
N ILE A 211 18.50 -15.44 20.34
CA ILE A 211 17.53 -16.48 20.00
C ILE A 211 18.24 -17.81 19.71
N LYS A 212 17.52 -18.89 19.95
CA LYS A 212 17.97 -20.24 19.58
C LYS A 212 17.01 -20.78 18.52
N MET A 213 17.56 -21.50 17.56
CA MET A 213 16.79 -22.26 16.58
C MET A 213 17.11 -23.74 16.83
N LYS A 214 16.16 -24.49 17.36
CA LYS A 214 16.27 -25.93 17.58
C LYS A 214 15.05 -26.57 16.97
N LEU A 215 15.23 -27.68 16.29
CA LEU A 215 14.16 -28.57 15.89
C LEU A 215 14.25 -29.85 16.69
N THR A 216 13.60 -29.87 17.84
CA THR A 216 13.51 -31.09 18.67
C THR A 216 12.37 -31.99 18.21
N LYS A 217 11.26 -31.39 17.78
CA LYS A 217 10.08 -32.08 17.28
C LYS A 217 9.33 -31.21 16.31
N PHE A 218 8.95 -31.75 15.15
CA PHE A 218 8.05 -31.08 14.22
C PHE A 218 6.62 -31.27 14.68
N ASP A 219 5.98 -30.17 15.14
CA ASP A 219 4.62 -30.21 15.69
C ASP A 219 3.58 -29.93 14.59
N PHE A 220 3.11 -31.00 13.96
CA PHE A 220 2.06 -30.92 12.92
C PHE A 220 0.73 -30.40 13.47
N LYS A 221 0.42 -30.64 14.76
CA LYS A 221 -0.82 -30.12 15.37
C LYS A 221 -0.77 -28.62 15.48
N LEU A 222 0.34 -28.09 15.95
CA LEU A 222 0.59 -26.65 16.00
C LEU A 222 0.57 -26.04 14.61
N LEU A 223 1.21 -26.65 13.61
CA LEU A 223 1.22 -26.17 12.23
C LEU A 223 -0.21 -26.12 11.65
N LYS A 224 -1.05 -27.12 11.91
CA LYS A 224 -2.46 -27.14 11.49
C LYS A 224 -3.26 -26.02 12.15
N GLU A 225 -3.06 -25.79 13.46
CA GLU A 225 -3.69 -24.68 14.18
C GLU A 225 -3.31 -23.32 13.57
N ILE A 226 -2.03 -23.12 13.32
CA ILE A 226 -1.47 -21.93 12.69
C ILE A 226 -2.01 -21.72 11.27
N SER A 227 -2.03 -22.79 10.45
CA SER A 227 -2.54 -22.73 9.08
C SER A 227 -4.02 -22.33 9.05
N THR A 228 -4.82 -22.85 9.97
CA THR A 228 -6.23 -22.48 10.10
C THR A 228 -6.41 -21.00 10.45
N TYR A 229 -5.57 -20.49 11.37
CA TYR A 229 -5.55 -19.05 11.70
C TYR A 229 -5.12 -18.18 10.54
N SER A 230 -4.07 -18.59 9.82
CA SER A 230 -3.48 -17.83 8.71
C SER A 230 -4.31 -17.85 7.44
N PHE A 231 -5.24 -18.81 7.30
CA PHE A 231 -6.03 -18.98 6.08
C PHE A 231 -6.80 -17.71 5.67
N TYR A 232 -7.41 -16.99 6.62
CA TYR A 232 -8.09 -15.74 6.30
C TYR A 232 -7.14 -14.63 5.86
N THR A 233 -5.93 -14.56 6.45
CA THR A 233 -4.90 -13.63 6.03
C THR A 233 -4.42 -13.96 4.61
N PHE A 234 -4.24 -15.23 4.33
CA PHE A 234 -3.90 -15.73 2.98
C PHE A 234 -4.93 -15.32 1.93
N LEU A 235 -6.23 -15.47 2.22
CA LEU A 235 -7.29 -15.02 1.30
C LEU A 235 -7.22 -13.51 1.04
N ILE A 236 -6.98 -12.70 2.08
CA ILE A 236 -6.81 -11.26 1.93
C ILE A 236 -5.60 -10.95 1.05
N MET A 237 -4.47 -11.65 1.23
CA MET A 237 -3.28 -11.46 0.38
C MET A 237 -3.55 -11.78 -1.09
N ILE A 238 -4.34 -12.82 -1.39
CA ILE A 238 -4.77 -13.13 -2.76
C ILE A 238 -5.58 -11.97 -3.34
N VAL A 239 -6.57 -11.49 -2.59
CA VAL A 239 -7.43 -10.37 -3.00
C VAL A 239 -6.62 -9.12 -3.28
N ASP A 240 -5.69 -8.78 -2.38
CA ASP A 240 -4.82 -7.61 -2.56
C ASP A 240 -3.94 -7.74 -3.81
N LYS A 241 -3.39 -8.93 -4.06
CA LYS A 241 -2.59 -9.16 -5.28
C LYS A 241 -3.40 -9.06 -6.56
N ILE A 242 -4.60 -9.61 -6.57
CA ILE A 242 -5.50 -9.48 -7.72
C ILE A 242 -5.83 -8.00 -7.96
N ASN A 243 -6.23 -7.28 -6.94
CA ASN A 243 -6.67 -5.89 -7.09
C ASN A 243 -5.55 -4.92 -7.51
N TRP A 244 -4.30 -5.16 -7.07
CA TRP A 244 -3.21 -4.20 -7.31
C TRP A 244 -2.19 -4.63 -8.37
N SER A 245 -2.17 -5.90 -8.76
CA SER A 245 -1.18 -6.42 -9.71
C SER A 245 -1.77 -7.04 -10.97
N ALA A 246 -3.06 -7.41 -10.98
CA ALA A 246 -3.67 -8.09 -12.12
C ALA A 246 -3.71 -7.21 -13.38
N ASP A 247 -4.00 -5.92 -13.21
CA ASP A 247 -4.08 -5.00 -14.35
C ASP A 247 -2.74 -4.86 -15.07
N GLN A 248 -1.62 -4.81 -14.34
CA GLN A 248 -0.28 -4.76 -14.95
C GLN A 248 0.04 -6.04 -15.74
N PHE A 249 -0.37 -7.19 -15.23
CA PHE A 249 -0.21 -8.47 -15.91
C PHE A 249 -1.07 -8.52 -17.20
N ILE A 250 -2.34 -8.14 -17.10
CA ILE A 250 -3.27 -8.08 -18.24
C ILE A 250 -2.71 -7.13 -19.31
N LEU A 251 -2.28 -5.94 -18.93
CA LEU A 251 -1.73 -4.94 -19.84
C LEU A 251 -0.43 -5.39 -20.51
N GLY A 252 0.44 -6.08 -19.78
CA GLY A 252 1.64 -6.68 -20.35
C GLY A 252 1.31 -7.67 -21.48
N ALA A 253 0.27 -8.50 -21.28
CA ALA A 253 -0.15 -9.48 -22.27
C ALA A 253 -0.93 -8.89 -23.47
N VAL A 254 -1.59 -7.72 -23.27
CA VAL A 254 -2.52 -7.15 -24.28
C VAL A 254 -1.91 -5.93 -24.97
N SER A 255 -1.21 -5.07 -24.24
CA SER A 255 -0.77 -3.72 -24.71
C SER A 255 0.75 -3.51 -24.63
N GLY A 256 1.49 -4.42 -24.00
CA GLY A 256 2.95 -4.37 -23.90
C GLY A 256 3.52 -3.46 -22.80
N PRO A 257 4.86 -3.37 -22.73
CA PRO A 257 5.56 -2.75 -21.59
C PRO A 257 5.26 -1.26 -21.42
N ILE A 258 5.11 -0.51 -22.49
CA ILE A 258 4.84 0.94 -22.44
C ILE A 258 3.56 1.23 -21.66
N MET A 259 2.47 0.49 -21.94
CA MET A 259 1.21 0.69 -21.23
C MET A 259 1.32 0.24 -19.77
N VAL A 260 2.11 -0.80 -19.48
CA VAL A 260 2.43 -1.20 -18.08
C VAL A 260 3.15 -0.09 -17.34
N ALA A 261 4.10 0.60 -17.98
CA ALA A 261 4.80 1.75 -17.38
C ALA A 261 3.84 2.89 -17.03
N ILE A 262 2.95 3.24 -17.95
CA ILE A 262 1.95 4.29 -17.75
C ILE A 262 1.01 3.92 -16.59
N TYR A 263 0.53 2.67 -16.56
CA TYR A 263 -0.32 2.18 -15.49
C TYR A 263 0.41 2.12 -14.15
N ALA A 264 1.68 1.73 -14.13
CA ALA A 264 2.50 1.68 -12.90
C ALA A 264 2.69 3.07 -12.28
N VAL A 265 2.88 4.12 -13.10
CA VAL A 265 2.90 5.51 -12.64
C VAL A 265 1.58 5.91 -12.01
N ALA A 266 0.45 5.60 -12.66
CA ALA A 266 -0.87 5.87 -12.11
C ALA A 266 -1.13 5.11 -10.80
N ALA A 267 -0.76 3.83 -10.74
CA ALA A 267 -0.86 3.01 -9.53
C ALA A 267 0.01 3.55 -8.38
N GLN A 268 1.19 4.08 -8.67
CA GLN A 268 2.05 4.72 -7.68
C GLN A 268 1.40 5.96 -7.06
N LEU A 269 0.77 6.81 -7.88
CA LEU A 269 0.03 7.98 -7.39
C LEU A 269 -1.17 7.57 -6.53
N ASN A 270 -1.89 6.52 -6.93
CA ASN A 270 -2.96 5.94 -6.12
C ASN A 270 -2.46 5.39 -4.77
N ASN A 271 -1.28 4.78 -4.73
CA ASN A 271 -0.66 4.31 -3.49
C ASN A 271 -0.29 5.47 -2.55
N TYR A 272 0.21 6.59 -3.08
CA TYR A 272 0.42 7.80 -2.27
C TYR A 272 -0.90 8.30 -1.70
N TYR A 273 -1.95 8.39 -2.52
CA TYR A 273 -3.29 8.79 -2.09
C TYR A 273 -3.83 7.89 -0.96
N LEU A 274 -3.73 6.57 -1.10
CA LEU A 274 -4.14 5.58 -0.12
C LEU A 274 -3.38 5.73 1.21
N SER A 275 -2.08 6.06 1.16
CA SER A 275 -1.24 6.19 2.34
C SER A 275 -1.71 7.27 3.31
N PHE A 276 -2.30 8.36 2.83
CA PHE A 276 -2.87 9.41 3.68
C PHE A 276 -4.05 8.91 4.52
N SER A 277 -4.98 8.18 3.91
CA SER A 277 -6.13 7.62 4.65
C SER A 277 -5.70 6.58 5.68
N THR A 278 -4.78 5.68 5.31
CA THR A 278 -4.32 4.61 6.21
C THR A 278 -3.54 5.18 7.40
N ALA A 279 -2.78 6.26 7.21
CA ALA A 279 -2.09 6.96 8.29
C ALA A 279 -3.08 7.53 9.32
N ILE A 280 -4.20 8.11 8.87
CA ILE A 280 -5.24 8.64 9.76
C ILE A 280 -5.97 7.50 10.48
N ALA A 281 -6.46 6.49 9.76
CA ALA A 281 -7.25 5.40 10.32
C ALA A 281 -6.47 4.56 11.35
N GLY A 282 -5.17 4.34 11.11
CA GLY A 282 -4.30 3.52 11.96
C GLY A 282 -4.19 4.03 13.40
N VAL A 283 -4.32 5.34 13.61
CA VAL A 283 -4.27 5.95 14.96
C VAL A 283 -5.47 5.55 15.83
N PHE A 284 -6.61 5.24 15.19
CA PHE A 284 -7.86 5.02 15.91
C PHE A 284 -8.13 3.55 16.27
N LEU A 285 -7.38 2.59 15.72
CA LEU A 285 -7.58 1.16 16.00
C LEU A 285 -7.53 0.82 17.51
N PRO A 286 -6.56 1.29 18.31
CA PRO A 286 -6.55 1.00 19.75
C PRO A 286 -7.77 1.57 20.47
N ARG A 287 -8.22 2.78 20.08
CA ARG A 287 -9.40 3.43 20.66
C ARG A 287 -10.68 2.64 20.36
N ILE A 288 -10.85 2.18 19.12
CA ILE A 288 -12.00 1.37 18.71
C ILE A 288 -12.02 0.05 19.49
N THR A 289 -10.87 -0.61 19.61
CA THR A 289 -10.75 -1.86 20.35
C THR A 289 -11.17 -1.66 21.82
N ALA A 290 -10.69 -0.58 22.46
CA ALA A 290 -11.05 -0.23 23.82
C ALA A 290 -12.57 0.06 23.95
N MET A 291 -13.17 0.80 23.02
CA MET A 291 -14.60 1.10 23.01
C MET A 291 -15.44 -0.19 22.90
N ILE A 292 -15.09 -1.09 21.99
CA ILE A 292 -15.80 -2.36 21.81
C ILE A 292 -15.65 -3.27 23.03
N THR A 293 -14.44 -3.32 23.62
CA THR A 293 -14.18 -4.09 24.85
C THR A 293 -15.02 -3.57 26.02
N ASN A 294 -15.26 -2.26 26.08
CA ASN A 294 -16.09 -1.61 27.09
C ASN A 294 -17.59 -1.58 26.71
N ASN A 295 -18.03 -2.43 25.77
CA ASN A 295 -19.42 -2.54 25.32
C ASN A 295 -20.00 -1.20 24.81
N ALA A 296 -19.23 -0.42 24.05
CA ALA A 296 -19.73 0.79 23.41
C ALA A 296 -20.98 0.49 22.55
N THR A 297 -21.93 1.40 22.61
CA THR A 297 -23.19 1.29 21.85
C THR A 297 -22.97 1.45 20.35
N GLU A 298 -23.88 0.95 19.54
CA GLU A 298 -23.87 1.12 18.08
C GLU A 298 -23.89 2.60 17.69
N ALA A 299 -24.58 3.44 18.46
CA ALA A 299 -24.63 4.89 18.27
C ALA A 299 -23.26 5.55 18.50
N GLU A 300 -22.51 5.17 19.54
CA GLU A 300 -21.18 5.68 19.82
C GLU A 300 -20.17 5.30 18.73
N LEU A 301 -20.24 4.05 18.24
CA LEU A 301 -19.42 3.58 17.13
C LEU A 301 -19.77 4.32 15.82
N SER A 302 -21.05 4.56 15.57
CA SER A 302 -21.55 5.30 14.43
C SER A 302 -21.08 6.76 14.46
N ASP A 303 -21.18 7.43 15.61
CA ASP A 303 -20.72 8.80 15.78
C ASP A 303 -19.20 8.93 15.61
N LEU A 304 -18.42 7.95 16.11
CA LEU A 304 -16.98 7.92 15.87
C LEU A 304 -16.66 7.71 14.38
N PHE A 305 -17.38 6.78 13.72
CA PHE A 305 -17.22 6.53 12.28
C PHE A 305 -17.47 7.79 11.46
N ILE A 306 -18.56 8.52 11.75
CA ILE A 306 -18.90 9.78 11.08
C ILE A 306 -17.83 10.85 11.34
N LYS A 307 -17.43 11.05 12.60
CA LYS A 307 -16.43 12.06 12.98
C LYS A 307 -15.10 11.84 12.25
N ILE A 308 -14.60 10.61 12.24
CA ILE A 308 -13.31 10.32 11.61
C ILE A 308 -13.43 10.31 10.08
N GLY A 309 -14.54 9.80 9.54
CA GLY A 309 -14.81 9.86 8.11
C GLY A 309 -14.87 11.28 7.57
N ARG A 310 -15.46 12.24 8.31
CA ARG A 310 -15.42 13.67 7.98
C ARG A 310 -14.01 14.24 7.98
N VAL A 311 -13.20 13.92 8.99
CA VAL A 311 -11.78 14.34 9.03
C VAL A 311 -11.00 13.76 7.84
N GLN A 312 -11.22 12.48 7.52
CA GLN A 312 -10.62 11.86 6.33
C GLN A 312 -11.10 12.55 5.05
N TYR A 313 -12.40 12.89 4.96
CA TYR A 313 -12.95 13.58 3.79
C TYR A 313 -12.30 14.93 3.55
N ILE A 314 -12.01 15.72 4.59
CA ILE A 314 -11.31 17.01 4.46
C ILE A 314 -9.97 16.82 3.73
N VAL A 315 -9.19 15.82 4.12
CA VAL A 315 -7.87 15.57 3.53
C VAL A 315 -7.99 14.93 2.14
N MET A 316 -8.84 13.91 2.01
CA MET A 316 -8.96 13.15 0.77
C MET A 316 -9.61 13.99 -0.34
N ALA A 317 -10.61 14.81 -0.02
CA ALA A 317 -11.23 15.73 -0.97
C ALA A 317 -10.28 16.84 -1.43
N PHE A 318 -9.41 17.35 -0.54
CA PHE A 318 -8.36 18.29 -0.90
C PHE A 318 -7.41 17.68 -1.94
N ILE A 319 -6.91 16.46 -1.67
CA ILE A 319 -5.95 15.79 -2.54
C ILE A 319 -6.57 15.46 -3.90
N ILE A 320 -7.78 14.87 -3.92
CA ILE A 320 -8.40 14.46 -5.19
C ILE A 320 -8.83 15.66 -6.02
N SER A 321 -9.41 16.70 -5.42
CA SER A 321 -9.80 17.91 -6.16
C SER A 321 -8.58 18.67 -6.68
N GLY A 322 -7.51 18.76 -5.89
CA GLY A 322 -6.23 19.31 -6.35
C GLY A 322 -5.63 18.46 -7.48
N PHE A 323 -5.65 17.13 -7.37
CA PHE A 323 -5.17 16.26 -8.44
C PHE A 323 -5.99 16.37 -9.73
N LEU A 324 -7.31 16.48 -9.64
CA LEU A 324 -8.15 16.67 -10.82
C LEU A 324 -7.91 18.02 -11.50
N LEU A 325 -7.51 19.06 -10.75
CA LEU A 325 -7.19 20.37 -11.29
C LEU A 325 -5.82 20.44 -11.97
N ILE A 326 -4.79 20.03 -11.27
CA ILE A 326 -3.39 20.23 -11.69
C ILE A 326 -2.64 18.94 -11.99
N GLY A 327 -3.27 17.77 -11.82
CA GLY A 327 -2.62 16.46 -11.90
C GLY A 327 -2.11 16.11 -13.30
N GLN A 328 -2.79 16.55 -14.36
CA GLN A 328 -2.33 16.34 -15.73
C GLN A 328 -1.02 17.11 -16.01
N GLU A 329 -1.00 18.39 -15.63
CA GLU A 329 0.19 19.23 -15.75
C GLU A 329 1.32 18.69 -14.88
N PHE A 330 0.99 18.26 -13.64
CA PHE A 330 1.94 17.64 -12.73
C PHE A 330 2.57 16.38 -13.35
N ILE A 331 1.79 15.46 -13.91
CA ILE A 331 2.32 14.23 -14.53
C ILE A 331 3.20 14.57 -15.73
N ASN A 332 2.80 15.53 -16.55
CA ASN A 332 3.59 15.95 -17.72
C ASN A 332 4.96 16.52 -17.34
N ILE A 333 5.03 17.27 -16.24
CA ILE A 333 6.28 17.85 -15.74
C ILE A 333 7.08 16.81 -14.94
N TRP A 334 6.40 16.00 -14.12
CA TRP A 334 6.99 15.04 -13.20
C TRP A 334 7.48 13.77 -13.89
N ALA A 335 6.62 13.09 -14.65
CA ALA A 335 6.93 11.83 -15.32
C ALA A 335 7.32 12.02 -16.79
N GLY A 336 6.85 13.09 -17.43
CA GLY A 336 7.03 13.37 -18.85
C GLY A 336 5.72 13.30 -19.63
N LYS A 337 5.66 13.97 -20.79
CA LYS A 337 4.46 14.05 -21.63
C LYS A 337 3.99 12.68 -22.13
N ASP A 338 4.89 11.73 -22.28
CA ASP A 338 4.58 10.37 -22.71
C ASP A 338 3.74 9.59 -21.68
N TYR A 339 3.67 10.06 -20.42
CA TYR A 339 2.86 9.50 -19.35
C TYR A 339 1.50 10.18 -19.16
N ASN A 340 1.09 11.05 -20.10
CA ASN A 340 -0.15 11.83 -19.98
C ASN A 340 -1.40 10.98 -19.68
N THR A 341 -1.51 9.80 -20.28
CA THR A 341 -2.61 8.86 -20.03
C THR A 341 -2.67 8.38 -18.58
N ALA A 342 -1.57 8.43 -17.83
CA ALA A 342 -1.55 8.05 -16.42
C ALA A 342 -2.45 8.94 -15.55
N PHE A 343 -2.69 10.20 -15.94
CA PHE A 343 -3.65 11.08 -15.28
C PHE A 343 -5.06 10.51 -15.29
N TYR A 344 -5.55 10.12 -16.47
CA TYR A 344 -6.90 9.56 -16.61
C TYR A 344 -7.04 8.23 -15.86
N ILE A 345 -6.04 7.35 -15.95
CA ILE A 345 -6.01 6.08 -15.22
C ILE A 345 -6.06 6.33 -13.70
N ALA A 346 -5.21 7.24 -13.20
CA ALA A 346 -5.18 7.58 -11.78
C ALA A 346 -6.51 8.19 -11.32
N ALA A 347 -7.09 9.13 -12.07
CA ALA A 347 -8.36 9.77 -11.74
C ALA A 347 -9.53 8.77 -11.70
N ILE A 348 -9.62 7.87 -12.70
CA ILE A 348 -10.64 6.81 -12.76
C ILE A 348 -10.58 5.91 -11.52
N LEU A 349 -9.38 5.61 -11.02
CA LEU A 349 -9.20 4.80 -9.81
C LEU A 349 -9.42 5.60 -8.53
N MET A 350 -8.91 6.85 -8.42
CA MET A 350 -8.99 7.67 -7.21
C MET A 350 -10.43 8.05 -6.84
N ILE A 351 -11.27 8.36 -7.82
CA ILE A 351 -12.65 8.79 -7.58
C ILE A 351 -13.43 7.75 -6.76
N PRO A 352 -13.61 6.49 -7.23
CA PRO A 352 -14.32 5.49 -6.44
C PRO A 352 -13.56 5.06 -5.18
N LEU A 353 -12.23 5.08 -5.20
CA LEU A 353 -11.39 4.73 -4.06
C LEU A 353 -11.55 5.72 -2.89
N THR A 354 -11.90 6.98 -3.15
CA THR A 354 -12.15 7.99 -2.10
C THR A 354 -13.19 7.51 -1.08
N ILE A 355 -14.24 6.82 -1.52
CA ILE A 355 -15.33 6.37 -0.65
C ILE A 355 -14.87 5.36 0.40
N PRO A 356 -14.27 4.20 0.04
CA PRO A 356 -13.74 3.29 1.05
C PRO A 356 -12.61 3.91 1.89
N LEU A 357 -11.86 4.88 1.37
CA LEU A 357 -10.81 5.56 2.12
C LEU A 357 -11.36 6.46 3.22
N ILE A 358 -12.42 7.20 2.99
CA ILE A 358 -13.07 8.00 4.04
C ILE A 358 -13.87 7.14 5.04
N GLN A 359 -14.14 5.87 4.70
CA GLN A 359 -14.80 4.87 5.53
C GLN A 359 -13.82 3.84 6.12
N ASN A 360 -12.53 4.09 6.03
CA ASN A 360 -11.47 3.12 6.41
C ASN A 360 -11.57 2.68 7.90
N LEU A 361 -12.15 3.53 8.76
CA LEU A 361 -12.44 3.18 10.15
C LEU A 361 -13.36 1.95 10.28
N GLY A 362 -14.26 1.72 9.31
CA GLY A 362 -15.14 0.55 9.27
C GLY A 362 -14.36 -0.77 9.24
N ILE A 363 -13.20 -0.80 8.62
CA ILE A 363 -12.30 -1.98 8.63
C ILE A 363 -11.86 -2.28 10.07
N SER A 364 -11.44 -1.25 10.81
CA SER A 364 -11.02 -1.39 12.21
C SER A 364 -12.17 -1.83 13.12
N ILE A 365 -13.40 -1.37 12.88
CA ILE A 365 -14.59 -1.82 13.61
C ILE A 365 -14.85 -3.31 13.34
N LEU A 366 -14.80 -3.73 12.06
CA LEU A 366 -14.99 -5.15 11.70
C LEU A 366 -13.90 -6.04 12.30
N GLN A 367 -12.65 -5.56 12.38
CA GLN A 367 -11.53 -6.26 12.99
C GLN A 367 -11.77 -6.47 14.48
N ALA A 368 -12.12 -5.41 15.19
CA ALA A 368 -12.35 -5.45 16.64
C ALA A 368 -13.59 -6.27 17.02
N GLN A 369 -14.63 -6.28 16.17
CA GLN A 369 -15.82 -7.12 16.34
C GLN A 369 -15.67 -8.57 15.83
N ASN A 370 -14.50 -8.92 15.25
CA ASN A 370 -14.27 -10.23 14.59
C ASN A 370 -15.30 -10.55 13.47
N LYS A 371 -15.81 -9.52 12.78
CA LYS A 371 -16.83 -9.63 11.72
C LYS A 371 -16.27 -9.49 10.32
N GLN A 372 -15.01 -9.85 10.09
CA GLN A 372 -14.33 -9.66 8.79
C GLN A 372 -14.77 -10.64 7.69
N LYS A 373 -15.38 -11.78 8.04
CA LYS A 373 -15.72 -12.85 7.08
C LYS A 373 -16.49 -12.35 5.87
N PHE A 374 -17.51 -11.53 6.07
CA PHE A 374 -18.33 -11.00 4.98
C PHE A 374 -17.52 -10.07 4.07
N ARG A 375 -16.73 -9.16 4.67
CA ARG A 375 -15.83 -8.27 3.89
C ARG A 375 -14.88 -9.08 3.03
N THR A 376 -14.22 -10.09 3.58
CA THR A 376 -13.30 -10.95 2.84
C THR A 376 -14.02 -11.64 1.67
N PHE A 377 -15.21 -12.19 1.91
CA PHE A 377 -16.01 -12.83 0.86
C PHE A 377 -16.37 -11.84 -0.27
N VAL A 378 -16.88 -10.65 0.07
CA VAL A 378 -17.22 -9.60 -0.90
C VAL A 378 -15.98 -9.21 -1.71
N LEU A 379 -14.86 -8.90 -1.05
CA LEU A 379 -13.65 -8.50 -1.74
C LEU A 379 -13.11 -9.60 -2.66
N THR A 380 -13.14 -10.86 -2.26
CA THR A 380 -12.72 -12.00 -3.08
C THR A 380 -13.60 -12.13 -4.33
N SER A 381 -14.92 -12.11 -4.15
CA SER A 381 -15.87 -12.23 -5.28
C SER A 381 -15.72 -11.07 -6.27
N ILE A 382 -15.58 -9.86 -5.77
CA ILE A 382 -15.40 -8.67 -6.60
C ILE A 382 -14.03 -8.65 -7.30
N SER A 383 -12.98 -9.14 -6.65
CA SER A 383 -11.65 -9.25 -7.30
C SER A 383 -11.67 -10.24 -8.47
N ILE A 384 -12.39 -11.35 -8.33
CA ILE A 384 -12.59 -12.29 -9.43
C ILE A 384 -13.39 -11.62 -10.57
N LEU A 385 -14.48 -10.93 -10.23
CA LEU A 385 -15.28 -10.19 -11.21
C LEU A 385 -14.45 -9.12 -11.93
N ASN A 386 -13.57 -8.42 -11.19
CA ASN A 386 -12.64 -7.43 -11.75
C ASN A 386 -11.81 -8.02 -12.89
N ILE A 387 -11.21 -9.20 -12.72
CA ILE A 387 -10.41 -9.85 -13.77
C ILE A 387 -11.26 -10.06 -15.04
N PHE A 388 -12.50 -10.58 -14.88
CA PHE A 388 -13.39 -10.82 -16.00
C PHE A 388 -13.81 -9.53 -16.73
N ILE A 389 -13.90 -8.41 -16.04
CA ILE A 389 -14.23 -7.10 -16.64
C ILE A 389 -12.97 -6.45 -17.22
N SER A 390 -11.84 -6.50 -16.51
CA SER A 390 -10.60 -5.85 -16.93
C SER A 390 -9.99 -6.47 -18.20
N ILE A 391 -10.12 -7.78 -18.43
CA ILE A 391 -9.58 -8.43 -19.63
C ILE A 391 -10.21 -7.87 -20.92
N PRO A 392 -11.55 -7.89 -21.12
CA PRO A 392 -12.14 -7.35 -22.34
C PRO A 392 -11.96 -5.83 -22.46
N LEU A 393 -12.12 -5.07 -21.37
CA LEU A 393 -11.94 -3.63 -21.39
C LEU A 393 -10.47 -3.24 -21.65
N GLY A 394 -9.52 -3.98 -21.10
CA GLY A 394 -8.09 -3.79 -21.34
C GLY A 394 -7.70 -4.06 -22.80
N ARG A 395 -8.35 -5.03 -23.47
CA ARG A 395 -8.15 -5.28 -24.90
C ARG A 395 -8.69 -4.16 -25.79
N LEU A 396 -9.80 -3.54 -25.39
CA LEU A 396 -10.46 -2.50 -26.18
C LEU A 396 -9.86 -1.11 -25.94
N TYR A 397 -9.55 -0.79 -24.69
CA TYR A 397 -9.19 0.56 -24.26
C TYR A 397 -7.84 0.65 -23.51
N GLY A 398 -7.05 -0.42 -23.52
CA GLY A 398 -5.74 -0.45 -22.86
C GLY A 398 -5.82 -0.15 -21.35
N GLY A 399 -4.92 0.71 -20.87
CA GLY A 399 -4.83 1.07 -19.46
C GLY A 399 -6.08 1.73 -18.88
N ILE A 400 -6.76 2.57 -19.66
CA ILE A 400 -8.03 3.18 -19.26
C ILE A 400 -9.10 2.10 -19.07
N GLY A 401 -9.13 1.08 -19.95
CA GLY A 401 -10.06 -0.04 -19.85
C GLY A 401 -9.86 -0.87 -18.58
N CYS A 402 -8.61 -1.23 -18.24
CA CYS A 402 -8.30 -1.93 -16.99
C CYS A 402 -8.69 -1.09 -15.76
N ALA A 403 -8.34 0.20 -15.77
CA ALA A 403 -8.71 1.11 -14.69
C ALA A 403 -10.23 1.23 -14.51
N SER A 404 -10.99 1.26 -15.62
CA SER A 404 -12.46 1.28 -15.59
C SER A 404 -13.03 -0.02 -15.01
N GLY A 405 -12.46 -1.18 -15.36
CA GLY A 405 -12.84 -2.47 -14.76
C GLY A 405 -12.64 -2.47 -13.24
N THR A 406 -11.47 -2.02 -12.79
CA THR A 406 -11.15 -1.90 -11.36
C THR A 406 -12.04 -0.87 -10.67
N ALA A 407 -12.36 0.26 -11.31
CA ALA A 407 -13.28 1.27 -10.77
C ALA A 407 -14.70 0.71 -10.59
N ILE A 408 -15.21 -0.06 -11.56
CA ILE A 408 -16.52 -0.75 -11.45
C ILE A 408 -16.50 -1.73 -10.27
N ALA A 409 -15.43 -2.52 -10.13
CA ALA A 409 -15.24 -3.45 -9.03
C ALA A 409 -15.23 -2.72 -7.66
N LEU A 410 -14.54 -1.59 -7.55
CA LEU A 410 -14.53 -0.74 -6.35
C LEU A 410 -15.91 -0.19 -6.02
N ILE A 411 -16.69 0.23 -7.03
CA ILE A 411 -18.05 0.75 -6.83
C ILE A 411 -18.97 -0.37 -6.33
N LEU A 412 -18.96 -1.53 -6.96
CA LEU A 412 -19.85 -2.64 -6.59
C LEU A 412 -19.53 -3.19 -5.19
N GLY A 413 -18.27 -3.47 -4.90
CA GLY A 413 -17.84 -4.09 -3.64
C GLY A 413 -17.70 -3.07 -2.49
N PRO A 414 -16.57 -2.35 -2.42
CA PRO A 414 -16.28 -1.44 -1.33
C PRO A 414 -17.30 -0.30 -1.16
N VAL A 415 -17.89 0.22 -2.26
CA VAL A 415 -18.84 1.32 -2.16
C VAL A 415 -20.25 0.81 -1.88
N ILE A 416 -20.83 -0.04 -2.72
CA ILE A 416 -22.25 -0.43 -2.58
C ILE A 416 -22.41 -1.50 -1.52
N LEU A 417 -21.80 -2.68 -1.70
CA LEU A 417 -22.04 -3.82 -0.84
C LEU A 417 -21.57 -3.57 0.60
N MET A 418 -20.43 -2.90 0.80
CA MET A 418 -19.94 -2.61 2.15
C MET A 418 -20.78 -1.55 2.85
N ASN A 419 -21.30 -0.51 2.16
CA ASN A 419 -22.21 0.46 2.77
C ASN A 419 -23.51 -0.21 3.25
N ILE A 420 -24.08 -1.12 2.42
CA ILE A 420 -25.27 -1.90 2.82
C ILE A 420 -24.96 -2.75 4.06
N TYR A 421 -23.78 -3.40 4.10
CA TYR A 421 -23.36 -4.23 5.21
C TYR A 421 -23.13 -3.42 6.48
N TYR A 422 -22.45 -2.28 6.40
CA TYR A 422 -22.26 -1.38 7.53
C TYR A 422 -23.59 -0.90 8.10
N HIS A 423 -24.53 -0.54 7.23
CA HIS A 423 -25.85 -0.08 7.68
C HIS A 423 -26.69 -1.20 8.30
N LYS A 424 -26.88 -2.32 7.57
CA LYS A 424 -27.84 -3.37 7.95
C LYS A 424 -27.32 -4.36 9.00
N LYS A 425 -26.01 -4.60 9.10
CA LYS A 425 -25.43 -5.67 9.94
C LYS A 425 -24.52 -5.16 11.04
N ILE A 426 -23.91 -3.99 10.85
CA ILE A 426 -23.02 -3.37 11.84
C ILE A 426 -23.76 -2.22 12.55
N HIS A 427 -24.90 -1.80 12.00
CA HIS A 427 -25.78 -0.74 12.51
C HIS A 427 -25.08 0.64 12.58
N ILE A 428 -24.16 0.90 11.65
CA ILE A 428 -23.59 2.23 11.44
C ILE A 428 -24.62 3.07 10.67
N ASP A 429 -24.85 4.29 11.10
CA ASP A 429 -25.78 5.23 10.44
C ASP A 429 -25.17 5.81 9.14
N ILE A 430 -25.16 4.98 8.10
CA ILE A 430 -24.64 5.33 6.78
C ILE A 430 -25.42 6.50 6.13
N PRO A 431 -26.77 6.59 6.24
CA PRO A 431 -27.50 7.76 5.76
C PRO A 431 -27.04 9.07 6.40
N LYS A 432 -26.86 9.10 7.73
CA LYS A 432 -26.32 10.27 8.44
C LYS A 432 -24.89 10.60 7.99
N PHE A 433 -24.04 9.57 7.82
CA PHE A 433 -22.69 9.74 7.30
C PHE A 433 -22.68 10.47 5.94
N TRP A 434 -23.49 9.98 4.98
CA TRP A 434 -23.55 10.60 3.65
C TRP A 434 -24.17 12.00 3.67
N LYS A 435 -25.16 12.25 4.52
CA LYS A 435 -25.72 13.59 4.73
C LYS A 435 -24.65 14.56 5.22
N GLU A 436 -23.84 14.16 6.19
CA GLU A 436 -22.75 14.97 6.75
C GLU A 436 -21.62 15.21 5.74
N VAL A 437 -21.27 14.22 4.93
CA VAL A 437 -20.24 14.35 3.88
C VAL A 437 -20.75 15.21 2.72
N SER A 438 -22.03 15.09 2.32
CA SER A 438 -22.60 15.87 1.21
C SER A 438 -22.58 17.38 1.50
N ILE A 439 -22.81 17.79 2.74
CA ILE A 439 -22.68 19.19 3.15
C ILE A 439 -21.25 19.72 2.91
N MET A 440 -20.26 18.88 3.23
CA MET A 440 -18.84 19.24 3.05
C MET A 440 -18.42 19.25 1.57
N THR A 441 -19.18 18.61 0.69
CA THR A 441 -18.89 18.62 -0.76
C THR A 441 -19.16 19.99 -1.39
N ILE A 442 -20.03 20.81 -0.80
CA ILE A 442 -20.33 22.16 -1.31
C ILE A 442 -19.07 23.05 -1.33
N PRO A 443 -18.34 23.28 -0.21
CA PRO A 443 -17.11 24.06 -0.25
C PRO A 443 -16.02 23.46 -1.15
N VAL A 444 -15.96 22.13 -1.28
CA VAL A 444 -15.04 21.45 -2.23
C VAL A 444 -15.40 21.83 -3.67
N ALA A 445 -16.68 21.77 -4.04
CA ALA A 445 -17.15 22.12 -5.38
C ALA A 445 -16.86 23.60 -5.71
N ILE A 446 -17.08 24.52 -4.78
CA ILE A 446 -16.77 25.93 -4.96
C ILE A 446 -15.27 26.12 -5.19
N ALA A 447 -14.42 25.52 -4.34
CA ALA A 447 -12.97 25.61 -4.49
C ALA A 447 -12.50 25.00 -5.83
N PHE A 448 -13.11 23.91 -6.26
CA PHE A 448 -12.82 23.26 -7.53
C PHE A 448 -13.18 24.14 -8.73
N ILE A 449 -14.36 24.79 -8.73
CA ILE A 449 -14.79 25.72 -9.80
C ILE A 449 -13.83 26.92 -9.87
N VAL A 450 -13.44 27.50 -8.73
CA VAL A 450 -12.45 28.58 -8.70
C VAL A 450 -11.11 28.12 -9.27
N GLY A 451 -10.65 26.90 -8.88
CA GLY A 451 -9.43 26.30 -9.41
C GLY A 451 -9.48 26.06 -10.92
N MET A 452 -10.63 25.63 -11.47
CA MET A 452 -10.83 25.53 -12.92
C MET A 452 -10.70 26.89 -13.62
N GLY A 453 -11.23 27.95 -13.03
CA GLY A 453 -11.03 29.30 -13.52
C GLY A 453 -9.57 29.74 -13.57
N VAL A 454 -8.79 29.41 -12.53
CA VAL A 454 -7.33 29.66 -12.50
C VAL A 454 -6.63 28.87 -13.61
N ASN A 455 -6.96 27.60 -13.79
CA ASN A 455 -6.36 26.77 -14.84
C ASN A 455 -6.69 27.25 -16.25
N TYR A 456 -7.90 27.77 -16.47
CA TYR A 456 -8.30 28.33 -17.76
C TYR A 456 -7.52 29.58 -18.12
N LEU A 457 -7.18 30.41 -17.12
CA LEU A 457 -6.46 31.66 -17.31
C LEU A 457 -4.94 31.51 -17.34
N TRP A 458 -4.40 30.40 -16.83
CA TRP A 458 -2.97 30.22 -16.67
C TRP A 458 -2.54 28.78 -16.95
N GLU A 459 -1.79 28.56 -18.02
CA GLU A 459 -1.10 27.30 -18.30
C GLU A 459 0.22 27.22 -17.55
N SER A 460 0.50 26.05 -16.93
CA SER A 460 1.74 25.83 -16.18
C SER A 460 2.89 25.48 -17.13
N SER A 461 3.99 26.19 -17.04
CA SER A 461 5.20 25.92 -17.81
C SER A 461 6.27 25.14 -17.03
N GLY A 462 6.14 25.00 -15.70
CA GLY A 462 7.11 24.33 -14.85
C GLY A 462 6.63 24.07 -13.42
N TYR A 463 7.54 23.50 -12.61
CA TYR A 463 7.26 23.19 -11.20
C TYR A 463 6.86 24.41 -10.37
N PHE A 464 7.37 25.59 -10.70
CA PHE A 464 7.07 26.83 -9.98
C PHE A 464 5.61 27.24 -10.18
N ASP A 465 5.11 27.16 -11.41
CA ASP A 465 3.71 27.48 -11.73
C ASP A 465 2.77 26.48 -11.04
N LEU A 466 3.10 25.19 -11.06
CA LEU A 466 2.33 24.18 -10.34
C LEU A 466 2.27 24.47 -8.84
N LEU A 467 3.38 24.89 -8.25
CA LEU A 467 3.43 25.23 -6.83
C LEU A 467 2.53 26.44 -6.53
N ILE A 468 2.56 27.46 -7.37
CA ILE A 468 1.69 28.64 -7.22
C ILE A 468 0.21 28.23 -7.34
N LYS A 469 -0.15 27.42 -8.34
CA LYS A 469 -1.53 26.90 -8.49
C LYS A 469 -1.96 26.09 -7.28
N ALA A 470 -1.09 25.21 -6.77
CA ALA A 470 -1.37 24.44 -5.56
C ALA A 470 -1.56 25.33 -4.33
N VAL A 471 -0.75 26.38 -4.17
CA VAL A 471 -0.91 27.37 -3.10
C VAL A 471 -2.20 28.17 -3.27
N LEU A 472 -2.51 28.65 -4.47
CA LEU A 472 -3.77 29.36 -4.76
C LEU A 472 -4.99 28.47 -4.47
N PHE A 473 -4.97 27.22 -4.92
CA PHE A 473 -6.04 26.29 -4.60
C PHE A 473 -6.16 26.08 -3.08
N SER A 474 -5.04 25.92 -2.36
CA SER A 474 -5.03 25.76 -0.90
C SER A 474 -5.59 26.98 -0.18
N THR A 475 -5.25 28.21 -0.62
CA THR A 475 -5.76 29.46 -0.04
C THR A 475 -7.26 29.66 -0.25
N VAL A 476 -7.86 29.01 -1.24
CA VAL A 476 -9.31 28.99 -1.45
C VAL A 476 -9.96 27.83 -0.68
N TYR A 477 -9.42 26.62 -0.82
CA TYR A 477 -9.99 25.41 -0.21
C TYR A 477 -10.02 25.46 1.31
N ILE A 478 -8.89 25.84 1.95
CA ILE A 478 -8.78 25.81 3.41
C ILE A 478 -9.78 26.75 4.08
N PRO A 479 -9.93 28.04 3.70
CA PRO A 479 -10.94 28.91 4.29
C PRO A 479 -12.38 28.45 4.01
N LEU A 480 -12.70 28.05 2.77
CA LEU A 480 -14.03 27.55 2.45
C LEU A 480 -14.40 26.33 3.30
N MET A 481 -13.47 25.35 3.43
CA MET A 481 -13.69 24.20 4.28
C MET A 481 -13.78 24.58 5.76
N TRP A 482 -12.96 25.52 6.22
CA TRP A 482 -12.97 25.99 7.61
C TRP A 482 -14.29 26.66 7.98
N PHE A 483 -14.83 27.54 7.15
CA PHE A 483 -16.03 28.30 7.49
C PHE A 483 -17.32 27.56 7.17
N LEU A 484 -17.39 26.82 6.06
CA LEU A 484 -18.61 26.20 5.56
C LEU A 484 -18.66 24.67 5.81
N GLY A 485 -17.52 23.98 5.82
CA GLY A 485 -17.49 22.51 5.90
C GLY A 485 -17.24 21.97 7.30
N MET A 486 -16.34 22.60 8.09
CA MET A 486 -15.89 22.07 9.37
C MET A 486 -16.82 22.42 10.53
N ASN A 487 -17.09 21.42 11.37
CA ASN A 487 -17.76 21.61 12.66
C ASN A 487 -16.75 21.99 13.77
N LYS A 488 -17.25 22.26 14.99
CA LYS A 488 -16.43 22.68 16.14
C LYS A 488 -15.34 21.69 16.48
N TYR A 489 -15.65 20.40 16.47
CA TYR A 489 -14.70 19.32 16.79
C TYR A 489 -13.51 19.31 15.79
N GLU A 490 -13.81 19.41 14.50
CA GLU A 490 -12.79 19.42 13.45
C GLU A 490 -11.90 20.67 13.53
N LYS A 491 -12.51 21.84 13.76
CA LYS A 491 -11.79 23.10 14.00
C LYS A 491 -10.85 23.01 15.19
N ASP A 492 -11.33 22.44 16.30
CA ASP A 492 -10.52 22.28 17.52
C ASP A 492 -9.37 21.28 17.31
N LEU A 493 -9.57 20.23 16.48
CA LEU A 493 -8.54 19.26 16.14
C LEU A 493 -7.34 19.91 15.43
N PHE A 494 -7.59 20.84 14.51
CA PHE A 494 -6.53 21.56 13.80
C PHE A 494 -5.97 22.75 14.60
N ARG A 495 -6.79 23.43 15.39
CA ARG A 495 -6.39 24.61 16.17
C ARG A 495 -5.50 24.25 17.36
N THR A 496 -5.80 23.16 18.07
CA THR A 496 -5.09 22.78 19.32
C THR A 496 -3.60 22.55 19.13
N PRO A 497 -3.11 21.81 18.13
CA PRO A 497 -1.68 21.64 17.88
C PRO A 497 -0.98 22.96 17.55
N VAL A 498 -1.61 23.80 16.72
CA VAL A 498 -1.06 25.12 16.33
C VAL A 498 -0.89 26.03 17.55
N LEU A 499 -1.91 26.08 18.42
CA LEU A 499 -1.83 26.87 19.65
C LEU A 499 -0.78 26.36 20.61
N LYS A 500 -0.58 25.03 20.70
CA LYS A 500 0.48 24.44 21.54
C LYS A 500 1.89 24.78 21.02
N ILE A 501 2.09 24.75 19.70
CA ILE A 501 3.36 25.15 19.08
C ILE A 501 3.62 26.64 19.34
N LEU A 502 2.62 27.50 19.14
CA LEU A 502 2.74 28.94 19.37
C LEU A 502 2.93 29.27 20.86
N ALA A 503 2.33 28.50 21.77
CA ALA A 503 2.53 28.67 23.23
C ALA A 503 3.89 28.13 23.70
N GLY A 504 4.47 27.13 23.01
CA GLY A 504 5.82 26.62 23.30
C GLY A 504 6.96 27.45 22.69
N LEU A 505 6.63 28.41 21.82
CA LEU A 505 7.58 29.40 21.24
C LEU A 505 7.64 30.69 22.07
N LYS A 506 6.84 30.85 23.14
CA LYS A 506 6.92 31.86 24.16
C LYS A 506 7.57 31.28 25.42
#